data_82149fcf09e715182980092ea665e6cc
#
_entry.id   82149fcf09e715182980092ea665e6cc
#
_cell.length_a   1.000
_cell.length_b   1.000
_cell.length_c   1.000
_cell.angle_alpha   90.00
_cell.angle_beta   90.00
_cell.angle_gamma   90.00
#
_symmetry.space_group_name_H-M   'P 1'
#
loop_
_entity.id
_entity.type
_entity.pdbx_description
1 polymer ?
#
loop_
_entity_poly.entity_id
_entity_poly.type
_entity_poly.pdbx_seq_one_letter_code
_entity_poly.pdbx_strand_id
1 'polypeptide(L)'
;LEGISQMMPMIKESPFKTTQDNATLSNWIDEGFMPLIYKGEMMDLSRGRAISRENETSHTASATVMKSLLRLNDTMDDSTKTRYKQIVKTSVNSDSSYNQNNYLNSYSDIAKMKKLMNDSTISKNDLTQQLKIYNDMDRVTYHNKDLDFAFGLSMTSKNIARYENINGENLKGWHTGAGMSYLYNSDVKHYRDNFWATADMTCLPGTTTLNDMPSTNTKNDKSFVGGTKLNNKYASIGMDFENQDKTLTAKKSYFILNDKIVFLGTGIKSTDSSKNPVTSVENRKANGYKLFKDDIEITTSDVNAQETHSVFLESN
;
A
#
# COMPACT_ATOMS: atom_id res chain seq x y z
N LEU A 1 16.67 -3.63 1.97
CA LEU A 1 16.62 -5.10 2.04
C LEU A 1 17.50 -5.74 0.98
N GLU A 2 17.46 -5.25 -0.28
CA GLU A 2 18.21 -5.86 -1.41
C GLU A 2 19.72 -5.94 -1.13
N GLY A 3 20.37 -4.85 -0.71
CA GLY A 3 21.80 -4.84 -0.38
C GLY A 3 22.18 -5.84 0.71
N ILE A 4 21.37 -5.93 1.78
CA ILE A 4 21.57 -6.93 2.85
C ILE A 4 21.46 -8.36 2.28
N SER A 5 20.49 -8.59 1.39
CA SER A 5 20.28 -9.91 0.78
C SER A 5 21.42 -10.36 -0.13
N GLN A 6 22.16 -9.42 -0.69
CA GLN A 6 23.38 -9.71 -1.46
C GLN A 6 24.58 -9.99 -0.56
N MET A 7 24.74 -9.19 0.48
CA MET A 7 25.90 -9.24 1.36
C MET A 7 25.89 -10.45 2.32
N MET A 8 24.75 -10.74 2.94
CA MET A 8 24.66 -11.79 3.97
C MET A 8 25.13 -13.18 3.50
N PRO A 9 24.75 -13.70 2.32
CA PRO A 9 25.26 -14.97 1.84
C PRO A 9 26.79 -14.97 1.62
N MET A 10 27.36 -13.81 1.25
CA MET A 10 28.81 -13.70 1.00
C MET A 10 29.62 -13.72 2.30
N ILE A 11 29.15 -13.05 3.34
CA ILE A 11 29.87 -13.01 4.63
C ILE A 11 29.69 -14.28 5.45
N LYS A 12 28.63 -15.06 5.22
CA LYS A 12 28.33 -16.30 5.95
C LYS A 12 29.51 -17.30 5.94
N GLU A 13 30.16 -17.45 4.80
CA GLU A 13 31.27 -18.37 4.59
C GLU A 13 32.65 -17.69 4.72
N SER A 14 32.68 -16.43 5.16
CA SER A 14 33.87 -15.61 5.29
C SER A 14 34.37 -15.55 6.74
N PRO A 15 35.63 -15.11 6.99
CA PRO A 15 36.11 -14.79 8.34
C PRO A 15 35.32 -13.70 9.06
N PHE A 16 34.51 -12.92 8.30
CA PHE A 16 33.66 -11.83 8.81
C PHE A 16 32.25 -12.29 9.17
N LYS A 17 31.97 -13.60 9.15
CA LYS A 17 30.68 -14.11 9.55
C LYS A 17 30.31 -13.61 10.94
N THR A 18 29.07 -13.12 11.08
CA THR A 18 28.55 -12.74 12.38
C THR A 18 28.02 -13.97 13.11
N THR A 19 28.14 -14.00 14.43
CA THR A 19 27.47 -14.97 15.30
C THR A 19 26.07 -14.49 15.69
N GLN A 20 25.67 -13.32 15.18
CA GLN A 20 24.42 -12.68 15.51
C GLN A 20 23.26 -13.45 14.88
N ASP A 21 22.24 -13.69 15.67
CA ASP A 21 20.99 -14.28 15.23
C ASP A 21 20.30 -13.41 14.16
N ASN A 22 19.86 -14.01 13.08
CA ASN A 22 19.12 -13.35 12.02
C ASN A 22 17.65 -13.05 12.41
N ALA A 23 17.25 -13.30 13.65
CA ALA A 23 15.91 -13.06 14.15
C ALA A 23 15.48 -11.59 14.00
N THR A 24 16.38 -10.64 14.27
CA THR A 24 16.10 -9.21 14.08
C THR A 24 15.77 -8.88 12.63
N LEU A 25 16.56 -9.40 11.69
CA LEU A 25 16.32 -9.20 10.25
C LEU A 25 15.01 -9.86 9.81
N SER A 26 14.77 -11.07 10.28
CA SER A 26 13.51 -11.79 10.00
C SER A 26 12.31 -11.00 10.54
N ASN A 27 12.39 -10.49 11.76
CA ASN A 27 11.33 -9.68 12.35
C ASN A 27 11.07 -8.38 11.56
N TRP A 28 12.11 -7.70 11.10
CA TRP A 28 11.96 -6.51 10.25
C TRP A 28 11.27 -6.83 8.91
N ILE A 29 11.56 -8.00 8.35
CA ILE A 29 10.90 -8.45 7.11
C ILE A 29 9.41 -8.73 7.38
N ASP A 30 9.13 -9.50 8.42
CA ASP A 30 7.78 -9.93 8.75
C ASP A 30 6.86 -8.79 9.18
N GLU A 31 7.37 -7.89 10.01
CA GLU A 31 6.60 -6.80 10.58
C GLU A 31 6.64 -5.52 9.73
N GLY A 32 7.67 -5.35 8.90
CA GLY A 32 7.86 -4.16 8.08
C GLY A 32 7.45 -4.33 6.62
N PHE A 33 7.86 -5.42 5.96
CA PHE A 33 7.64 -5.59 4.54
C PHE A 33 6.41 -6.44 4.20
N MET A 34 6.20 -7.54 4.93
CA MET A 34 5.12 -8.48 4.58
C MET A 34 3.72 -7.87 4.65
N PRO A 35 3.39 -7.01 5.65
CA PRO A 35 2.09 -6.37 5.68
C PRO A 35 1.82 -5.38 4.53
N LEU A 36 2.86 -5.00 3.80
CA LEU A 36 2.78 -4.09 2.64
C LEU A 36 2.61 -4.83 1.31
N ILE A 37 2.57 -6.17 1.31
CA ILE A 37 2.54 -6.96 0.07
C ILE A 37 1.24 -7.76 -0.02
N TYR A 38 0.50 -7.56 -1.11
CA TYR A 38 -0.71 -8.29 -1.41
C TYR A 38 -0.66 -8.82 -2.85
N LYS A 39 -0.82 -10.13 -3.03
CA LYS A 39 -0.86 -10.83 -4.34
C LYS A 39 0.23 -10.38 -5.34
N GLY A 40 1.46 -10.21 -4.84
CA GLY A 40 2.58 -9.78 -5.68
C GLY A 40 2.69 -8.29 -5.89
N GLU A 41 1.85 -7.47 -5.29
CA GLU A 41 1.95 -6.02 -5.26
C GLU A 41 2.52 -5.51 -3.94
N MET A 42 3.46 -4.58 -3.99
CA MET A 42 3.82 -3.71 -2.86
C MET A 42 2.83 -2.55 -2.83
N MET A 43 2.15 -2.33 -1.72
CA MET A 43 1.20 -1.23 -1.58
C MET A 43 1.85 0.12 -1.86
N ASP A 44 1.24 0.90 -2.73
CA ASP A 44 1.77 2.18 -3.21
C ASP A 44 1.94 3.24 -2.12
N LEU A 45 1.23 3.11 -1.01
CA LEU A 45 1.40 3.97 0.17
C LEU A 45 2.82 3.95 0.76
N SER A 46 3.64 2.95 0.42
CA SER A 46 5.03 2.81 0.87
C SER A 46 6.07 3.14 -0.20
N ARG A 47 5.65 3.47 -1.43
CA ARG A 47 6.57 3.63 -2.57
C ARG A 47 7.07 5.06 -2.78
N GLY A 48 6.55 6.03 -2.02
CA GLY A 48 6.99 7.43 -2.11
C GLY A 48 6.87 7.99 -3.53
N ARG A 49 7.93 8.64 -4.03
CA ARG A 49 7.94 9.22 -5.39
C ARG A 49 7.97 8.19 -6.51
N ALA A 50 8.30 6.92 -6.22
CA ALA A 50 8.33 5.87 -7.23
C ALA A 50 6.96 5.60 -7.88
N ILE A 51 5.87 6.04 -7.28
CA ILE A 51 4.53 5.98 -7.89
C ILE A 51 4.43 6.78 -9.21
N SER A 52 5.28 7.78 -9.40
CA SER A 52 5.32 8.61 -10.63
C SER A 52 6.22 8.05 -11.73
N ARG A 53 6.90 6.92 -11.49
CA ARG A 53 7.83 6.31 -12.44
C ARG A 53 7.13 5.29 -13.32
N GLU A 54 7.15 5.49 -14.61
CA GLU A 54 6.49 4.62 -15.58
C GLU A 54 6.97 3.15 -15.52
N ASN A 55 8.29 2.96 -15.36
CA ASN A 55 8.91 1.63 -15.39
C ASN A 55 9.07 0.95 -14.03
N GLU A 56 8.65 1.61 -12.95
CA GLU A 56 8.67 1.06 -11.59
C GLU A 56 7.24 0.88 -11.08
N THR A 57 6.74 -0.34 -11.08
CA THR A 57 5.39 -0.66 -10.62
C THR A 57 5.39 -1.21 -9.20
N SER A 58 4.22 -1.32 -8.58
CA SER A 58 4.00 -2.03 -7.32
C SER A 58 4.51 -3.48 -7.38
N HIS A 59 4.34 -4.13 -8.52
CA HIS A 59 4.84 -5.49 -8.78
C HIS A 59 6.37 -5.57 -8.85
N THR A 60 7.02 -4.61 -9.50
CA THR A 60 8.50 -4.51 -9.53
C THR A 60 9.07 -4.36 -8.12
N ALA A 61 8.44 -3.53 -7.30
CA ALA A 61 8.85 -3.32 -5.90
C ALA A 61 8.69 -4.61 -5.08
N SER A 62 7.56 -5.31 -5.21
CA SER A 62 7.34 -6.60 -4.56
C SER A 62 8.33 -7.67 -5.04
N ALA A 63 8.57 -7.76 -6.36
CA ALA A 63 9.52 -8.71 -6.94
C ALA A 63 10.94 -8.52 -6.38
N THR A 64 11.35 -7.27 -6.09
CA THR A 64 12.62 -6.98 -5.43
C THR A 64 12.67 -7.53 -4.00
N VAL A 65 11.57 -7.48 -3.26
CA VAL A 65 11.48 -8.11 -1.94
C VAL A 65 11.53 -9.63 -2.07
N MET A 66 10.76 -10.22 -2.98
CA MET A 66 10.76 -11.67 -3.22
C MET A 66 12.15 -12.20 -3.60
N LYS A 67 12.86 -11.48 -4.48
CA LYS A 67 14.26 -11.77 -4.81
C LYS A 67 15.17 -11.73 -3.58
N SER A 68 14.95 -10.74 -2.71
CA SER A 68 15.73 -10.61 -1.47
C SER A 68 15.49 -11.77 -0.52
N LEU A 69 14.23 -12.21 -0.33
CA LEU A 69 13.90 -13.38 0.48
C LEU A 69 14.54 -14.66 -0.08
N LEU A 70 14.53 -14.81 -1.39
CA LEU A 70 15.14 -15.96 -2.07
C LEU A 70 16.66 -16.03 -1.83
N ARG A 71 17.35 -14.89 -1.82
CA ARG A 71 18.79 -14.80 -1.54
C ARG A 71 19.12 -15.06 -0.07
N LEU A 72 18.32 -14.47 0.84
CA LEU A 72 18.51 -14.63 2.30
C LEU A 72 18.20 -16.04 2.77
N ASN A 73 17.46 -16.83 2.00
CA ASN A 73 17.01 -18.14 2.40
C ASN A 73 18.14 -19.04 2.93
N ASP A 74 19.30 -19.00 2.30
CA ASP A 74 20.45 -19.81 2.71
C ASP A 74 21.11 -19.36 4.04
N THR A 75 20.75 -18.19 4.54
CA THR A 75 21.30 -17.61 5.78
C THR A 75 20.36 -17.73 6.98
N MET A 76 19.14 -18.19 6.78
CA MET A 76 18.09 -18.30 7.81
C MET A 76 18.05 -19.69 8.44
N ASP A 77 17.39 -19.81 9.59
CA ASP A 77 17.03 -21.10 10.18
C ASP A 77 16.00 -21.85 9.32
N ASP A 78 15.81 -23.15 9.55
CA ASP A 78 15.00 -24.01 8.68
C ASP A 78 13.51 -23.63 8.65
N SER A 79 12.98 -23.11 9.75
CA SER A 79 11.59 -22.68 9.82
C SER A 79 11.35 -21.41 8.99
N THR A 80 12.21 -20.41 9.16
CA THR A 80 12.20 -19.15 8.39
C THR A 80 12.47 -19.41 6.91
N LYS A 81 13.39 -20.33 6.61
CA LYS A 81 13.69 -20.80 5.26
C LYS A 81 12.47 -21.36 4.54
N THR A 82 11.72 -22.24 5.21
CA THR A 82 10.50 -22.83 4.66
C THR A 82 9.44 -21.76 4.43
N ARG A 83 9.22 -20.91 5.41
CA ARG A 83 8.25 -19.80 5.34
C ARG A 83 8.56 -18.83 4.20
N TYR A 84 9.83 -18.41 4.04
CA TYR A 84 10.22 -17.51 2.94
C TYR A 84 10.01 -18.16 1.57
N LYS A 85 10.32 -19.45 1.42
CA LYS A 85 10.02 -20.19 0.19
C LYS A 85 8.52 -20.20 -0.12
N GLN A 86 7.68 -20.42 0.88
CA GLN A 86 6.23 -20.39 0.73
C GLN A 86 5.74 -18.99 0.32
N ILE A 87 6.22 -17.93 0.99
CA ILE A 87 5.88 -16.54 0.66
C ILE A 87 6.26 -16.21 -0.79
N VAL A 88 7.50 -16.50 -1.19
CA VAL A 88 7.99 -16.22 -2.55
C VAL A 88 7.16 -16.98 -3.58
N LYS A 89 6.95 -18.28 -3.37
CA LYS A 89 6.17 -19.12 -4.29
C LYS A 89 4.73 -18.66 -4.43
N THR A 90 4.11 -18.26 -3.32
CA THR A 90 2.74 -17.71 -3.32
C THR A 90 2.66 -16.39 -4.04
N SER A 91 3.53 -15.45 -3.71
CA SER A 91 3.57 -14.12 -4.31
C SER A 91 3.75 -14.20 -5.83
N VAL A 92 4.72 -14.98 -6.30
CA VAL A 92 4.99 -15.19 -7.73
C VAL A 92 3.80 -15.83 -8.45
N ASN A 93 3.15 -16.83 -7.85
CA ASN A 93 1.98 -17.48 -8.45
C ASN A 93 0.72 -16.61 -8.47
N SER A 94 0.60 -15.68 -7.53
CA SER A 94 -0.55 -14.76 -7.45
C SER A 94 -0.39 -13.55 -8.36
N ASP A 95 0.83 -13.25 -8.78
CA ASP A 95 1.15 -12.12 -9.65
C ASP A 95 1.07 -12.54 -11.12
N SER A 96 -0.05 -12.26 -11.76
CA SER A 96 -0.25 -12.55 -13.20
C SER A 96 0.70 -11.74 -14.10
N SER A 97 1.38 -10.72 -13.59
CA SER A 97 2.34 -9.90 -14.32
C SER A 97 3.79 -10.32 -14.10
N TYR A 98 4.04 -11.29 -13.21
CA TYR A 98 5.40 -11.68 -12.88
C TYR A 98 6.13 -12.25 -14.12
N ASN A 99 7.26 -11.63 -14.42
CA ASN A 99 8.17 -12.10 -15.45
C ASN A 99 9.59 -12.20 -14.87
N GLN A 100 10.06 -13.42 -14.68
CA GLN A 100 11.39 -13.66 -14.09
C GLN A 100 12.52 -12.98 -14.91
N ASN A 101 12.37 -12.85 -16.22
CA ASN A 101 13.40 -12.24 -17.07
C ASN A 101 13.50 -10.72 -16.86
N ASN A 102 12.43 -10.10 -16.40
CA ASN A 102 12.40 -8.66 -16.11
C ASN A 102 12.86 -8.36 -14.67
N TYR A 103 12.63 -9.27 -13.73
CA TYR A 103 12.85 -9.02 -12.30
C TYR A 103 14.11 -9.68 -11.75
N LEU A 104 14.63 -10.72 -12.43
CA LEU A 104 15.85 -11.43 -12.03
C LEU A 104 16.97 -11.16 -13.03
N ASN A 105 18.02 -10.55 -12.55
CA ASN A 105 19.15 -10.12 -13.37
C ASN A 105 20.46 -10.89 -13.09
N SER A 106 20.38 -12.02 -12.36
CA SER A 106 21.51 -12.93 -12.18
C SER A 106 21.09 -14.38 -12.46
N TYR A 107 22.02 -15.16 -13.04
CA TYR A 107 21.80 -16.59 -13.28
C TYR A 107 21.52 -17.36 -11.98
N SER A 108 22.15 -16.98 -10.88
CA SER A 108 21.94 -17.61 -9.58
C SER A 108 20.49 -17.40 -9.10
N ASP A 109 19.96 -16.18 -9.20
CA ASP A 109 18.57 -15.89 -8.78
C ASP A 109 17.57 -16.63 -9.68
N ILE A 110 17.82 -16.67 -10.98
CA ILE A 110 16.96 -17.41 -11.92
C ILE A 110 16.98 -18.91 -11.59
N ALA A 111 18.14 -19.49 -11.33
CA ALA A 111 18.26 -20.91 -10.98
C ALA A 111 17.55 -21.22 -9.65
N LYS A 112 17.73 -20.38 -8.63
CA LYS A 112 17.05 -20.53 -7.33
C LYS A 112 15.54 -20.41 -7.49
N MET A 113 15.06 -19.44 -8.26
CA MET A 113 13.62 -19.26 -8.51
C MET A 113 13.01 -20.46 -9.23
N LYS A 114 13.65 -20.93 -10.33
CA LYS A 114 13.20 -22.11 -11.05
C LYS A 114 13.14 -23.35 -10.16
N LYS A 115 14.17 -23.56 -9.33
CA LYS A 115 14.20 -24.66 -8.36
C LYS A 115 13.02 -24.56 -7.40
N LEU A 116 12.76 -23.39 -6.83
CA LEU A 116 11.66 -23.17 -5.90
C LEU A 116 10.30 -23.38 -6.56
N MET A 117 10.08 -22.82 -7.75
CA MET A 117 8.79 -22.96 -8.43
C MET A 117 8.44 -24.40 -8.79
N ASN A 118 9.45 -25.23 -9.08
CA ASN A 118 9.30 -26.66 -9.39
C ASN A 118 9.29 -27.57 -8.13
N ASP A 119 9.54 -27.03 -6.94
CA ASP A 119 9.58 -27.80 -5.71
C ASP A 119 8.14 -28.06 -5.21
N SER A 120 7.63 -29.27 -5.47
CA SER A 120 6.28 -29.69 -5.03
C SER A 120 6.14 -29.85 -3.51
N THR A 121 7.25 -29.93 -2.77
CA THR A 121 7.23 -30.07 -1.30
C THR A 121 6.92 -28.74 -0.61
N ILE A 122 7.09 -27.62 -1.31
CA ILE A 122 6.77 -26.28 -0.81
C ILE A 122 5.33 -25.93 -1.22
N SER A 123 4.43 -25.95 -0.25
CA SER A 123 3.04 -25.51 -0.42
C SER A 123 2.94 -24.00 -0.61
N LYS A 124 1.84 -23.53 -1.20
CA LYS A 124 1.48 -22.10 -1.15
C LYS A 124 1.17 -21.72 0.30
N ASN A 125 1.46 -20.49 0.65
CA ASN A 125 1.00 -19.88 1.89
C ASN A 125 -0.32 -19.16 1.63
N ASP A 126 -1.31 -19.38 2.48
CA ASP A 126 -2.58 -18.66 2.35
C ASP A 126 -2.41 -17.19 2.77
N LEU A 127 -3.29 -16.34 2.25
CA LEU A 127 -3.38 -14.96 2.69
C LEU A 127 -3.59 -14.92 4.21
N THR A 128 -2.75 -14.17 4.90
CA THR A 128 -2.81 -14.07 6.36
C THR A 128 -3.72 -12.93 6.77
N GLN A 129 -4.63 -13.18 7.72
CA GLN A 129 -5.37 -12.11 8.39
C GLN A 129 -4.39 -11.24 9.19
N GLN A 130 -4.20 -9.99 8.76
CA GLN A 130 -3.16 -9.14 9.30
C GLN A 130 -3.61 -7.68 9.37
N LEU A 131 -3.30 -7.03 10.46
CA LEU A 131 -3.54 -5.60 10.68
C LEU A 131 -2.30 -4.97 11.29
N LYS A 132 -1.71 -4.01 10.59
CA LYS A 132 -0.50 -3.31 11.03
C LYS A 132 -0.73 -1.81 11.08
N ILE A 133 -0.37 -1.20 12.20
CA ILE A 133 -0.29 0.26 12.36
C ILE A 133 1.19 0.61 12.45
N TYR A 134 1.67 1.39 11.49
CA TYR A 134 3.04 1.89 11.42
C TYR A 134 3.07 3.30 11.99
N ASN A 135 3.25 3.43 13.29
CA ASN A 135 3.17 4.71 13.99
C ASN A 135 4.23 5.72 13.50
N ASP A 136 5.45 5.24 13.17
CA ASP A 136 6.53 6.09 12.70
C ASP A 136 6.45 6.46 11.21
N MET A 137 5.48 5.86 10.49
CA MET A 137 5.23 6.11 9.07
C MET A 137 3.88 6.76 8.82
N ASP A 138 3.03 6.91 9.83
CA ASP A 138 1.64 7.34 9.71
C ASP A 138 0.84 6.50 8.68
N ARG A 139 1.04 5.16 8.70
CA ARG A 139 0.43 4.22 7.75
C ARG A 139 -0.31 3.11 8.48
N VAL A 140 -1.35 2.60 7.83
CA VAL A 140 -2.06 1.39 8.27
C VAL A 140 -2.22 0.45 7.09
N THR A 141 -2.07 -0.84 7.33
CA THR A 141 -2.39 -1.88 6.38
C THR A 141 -3.29 -2.93 7.01
N TYR A 142 -4.21 -3.46 6.24
CA TYR A 142 -5.12 -4.50 6.67
C TYR A 142 -5.30 -5.53 5.55
N HIS A 143 -5.15 -6.80 5.88
CA HIS A 143 -5.42 -7.93 5.00
C HIS A 143 -6.58 -8.73 5.55
N ASN A 144 -7.62 -8.87 4.78
CA ASN A 144 -8.77 -9.73 5.09
C ASN A 144 -8.68 -11.01 4.26
N LYS A 145 -8.33 -12.12 4.91
CA LYS A 145 -8.17 -13.41 4.24
C LYS A 145 -9.50 -14.05 3.85
N ASP A 146 -10.58 -13.74 4.57
CA ASP A 146 -11.88 -14.37 4.38
C ASP A 146 -12.63 -13.74 3.19
N LEU A 147 -12.42 -12.45 2.95
CA LEU A 147 -12.99 -11.68 1.83
C LEU A 147 -11.98 -11.38 0.72
N ASP A 148 -10.74 -11.87 0.87
CA ASP A 148 -9.66 -11.79 -0.12
C ASP A 148 -9.41 -10.35 -0.63
N PHE A 149 -9.27 -9.39 0.28
CA PHE A 149 -8.84 -8.03 -0.03
C PHE A 149 -7.76 -7.53 0.93
N ALA A 150 -7.05 -6.51 0.50
CA ALA A 150 -6.19 -5.73 1.38
C ALA A 150 -6.53 -4.24 1.28
N PHE A 151 -6.31 -3.55 2.38
CA PHE A 151 -6.57 -2.13 2.54
C PHE A 151 -5.33 -1.42 3.05
N GLY A 152 -5.06 -0.24 2.53
CA GLY A 152 -4.01 0.66 2.98
C GLY A 152 -4.58 2.04 3.32
N LEU A 153 -4.02 2.68 4.34
CA LEU A 153 -4.34 4.06 4.70
C LEU A 153 -3.06 4.86 4.85
N SER A 154 -2.99 5.99 4.16
CA SER A 154 -1.84 6.89 4.16
C SER A 154 -2.22 8.21 4.79
N MET A 155 -1.62 8.51 5.94
CA MET A 155 -1.86 9.71 6.74
C MET A 155 -0.58 10.54 6.87
N THR A 156 -0.65 11.68 7.53
CA THR A 156 0.48 12.59 7.74
C THR A 156 0.38 13.32 9.05
N SER A 157 1.47 13.32 9.81
CA SER A 157 1.69 14.18 10.97
C SER A 157 2.94 15.05 10.78
N LYS A 158 3.29 15.82 11.81
CA LYS A 158 4.55 16.58 11.82
C LYS A 158 5.82 15.72 11.72
N ASN A 159 5.69 14.41 11.96
CA ASN A 159 6.83 13.49 12.00
C ASN A 159 7.26 13.01 10.61
N ILE A 160 6.38 13.07 9.61
CA ILE A 160 6.69 12.66 8.25
C ILE A 160 6.25 13.69 7.23
N ALA A 161 6.86 13.66 6.05
CA ALA A 161 6.40 14.49 4.92
C ALA A 161 5.04 14.02 4.40
N ARG A 162 4.21 14.96 3.91
CA ARG A 162 2.91 14.68 3.30
C ARG A 162 3.05 13.78 2.08
N TYR A 163 4.09 14.00 1.30
CA TYR A 163 4.47 13.21 0.15
C TYR A 163 5.95 13.46 -0.18
N GLU A 164 6.51 12.62 -1.00
CA GLU A 164 7.89 12.74 -1.47
C GLU A 164 7.91 13.36 -2.87
N ASN A 165 8.61 14.48 -3.07
CA ASN A 165 8.71 15.22 -4.33
C ASN A 165 10.16 15.67 -4.61
N ILE A 166 11.09 14.74 -4.61
CA ILE A 166 12.52 15.00 -4.79
C ILE A 166 12.94 14.73 -6.24
N ASN A 167 13.93 15.48 -6.73
CA ASN A 167 14.53 15.31 -8.06
C ASN A 167 13.55 15.53 -9.24
N GLY A 168 12.52 16.34 -9.06
CA GLY A 168 11.52 16.58 -10.10
C GLY A 168 10.50 15.45 -10.28
N GLU A 169 10.50 14.45 -9.39
CA GLU A 169 9.56 13.34 -9.41
C GLU A 169 8.37 13.60 -8.49
N ASN A 170 7.21 13.01 -8.82
CA ASN A 170 5.98 13.02 -8.02
C ASN A 170 5.48 14.43 -7.64
N LEU A 171 5.57 15.36 -8.58
CA LEU A 171 5.23 16.76 -8.33
C LEU A 171 3.74 16.98 -8.01
N LYS A 172 2.87 16.04 -8.34
CA LYS A 172 1.43 16.06 -8.08
C LYS A 172 0.99 15.16 -6.92
N GLY A 173 1.92 14.61 -6.14
CA GLY A 173 1.61 13.70 -5.03
C GLY A 173 0.95 14.35 -3.80
N TRP A 174 0.45 15.57 -3.92
CA TRP A 174 -0.02 16.46 -2.85
C TRP A 174 -0.88 15.79 -1.78
N HIS A 175 -1.82 14.95 -2.21
CA HIS A 175 -2.85 14.37 -1.34
C HIS A 175 -2.60 12.91 -0.96
N THR A 176 -1.49 12.30 -1.39
CA THR A 176 -1.20 10.89 -1.09
C THR A 176 -1.01 10.60 0.41
N GLY A 177 -0.73 11.62 1.23
CA GLY A 177 -0.69 11.53 2.70
C GLY A 177 -1.90 12.16 3.41
N ALA A 178 -2.93 12.58 2.69
CA ALA A 178 -4.08 13.32 3.25
C ALA A 178 -5.23 12.41 3.73
N GLY A 179 -4.92 11.21 4.19
CA GLY A 179 -5.90 10.18 4.52
C GLY A 179 -6.34 9.40 3.28
N MET A 180 -5.46 9.26 2.29
CA MET A 180 -5.74 8.46 1.10
C MET A 180 -5.89 7.00 1.48
N SER A 181 -6.96 6.39 0.98
CA SER A 181 -7.24 4.96 1.09
C SER A 181 -6.86 4.21 -0.18
N TYR A 182 -6.37 2.99 0.01
CA TYR A 182 -5.98 2.07 -1.05
C TYR A 182 -6.75 0.77 -0.85
N LEU A 183 -7.48 0.34 -1.86
CA LEU A 183 -8.16 -0.95 -1.85
C LEU A 183 -7.55 -1.87 -2.92
N TYR A 184 -7.03 -3.00 -2.46
CA TYR A 184 -6.47 -4.07 -3.26
C TYR A 184 -7.40 -5.27 -3.20
N ASN A 185 -7.80 -5.79 -4.34
CA ASN A 185 -8.69 -6.93 -4.47
C ASN A 185 -8.26 -7.84 -5.63
N SER A 186 -9.18 -8.51 -6.29
CA SER A 186 -8.89 -9.36 -7.44
C SER A 186 -8.36 -8.60 -8.66
N ASP A 187 -8.61 -7.27 -8.76
CA ASP A 187 -8.04 -6.42 -9.82
C ASP A 187 -6.60 -6.00 -9.45
N VAL A 188 -5.67 -6.93 -9.57
CA VAL A 188 -4.23 -6.71 -9.33
C VAL A 188 -3.55 -5.77 -10.33
N LYS A 189 -4.30 -5.22 -11.28
CA LYS A 189 -3.80 -4.26 -12.26
C LYS A 189 -4.21 -2.82 -11.96
N HIS A 190 -5.06 -2.60 -10.97
CA HIS A 190 -5.65 -1.29 -10.70
C HIS A 190 -4.60 -0.18 -10.59
N TYR A 191 -3.61 -0.33 -9.70
CA TYR A 191 -2.56 0.68 -9.51
C TYR A 191 -1.42 0.59 -10.53
N ARG A 192 -1.31 -0.51 -11.27
CA ARG A 192 -0.24 -0.76 -12.21
C ARG A 192 -0.44 -0.06 -13.55
N ASP A 193 -1.62 -0.23 -14.16
CA ASP A 193 -1.85 0.12 -15.56
C ASP A 193 -2.19 1.61 -15.72
N ASN A 194 -1.19 2.48 -15.56
CA ASN A 194 -1.29 3.95 -15.70
C ASN A 194 -2.24 4.65 -14.72
N PHE A 195 -2.56 4.04 -13.56
CA PHE A 195 -3.41 4.70 -12.56
C PHE A 195 -2.86 6.09 -12.20
N TRP A 196 -1.61 6.16 -11.76
CA TRP A 196 -1.00 7.42 -11.31
C TRP A 196 -0.84 8.48 -12.41
N ALA A 197 -0.78 8.08 -13.67
CA ALA A 197 -0.71 8.99 -14.81
C ALA A 197 -2.09 9.55 -15.22
N THR A 198 -3.17 8.86 -14.86
CA THR A 198 -4.53 9.18 -15.33
C THR A 198 -5.51 9.55 -14.21
N ALA A 199 -5.18 9.23 -12.95
CA ALA A 199 -6.00 9.60 -11.80
C ALA A 199 -6.06 11.13 -11.62
N ASP A 200 -7.23 11.61 -11.20
CA ASP A 200 -7.35 12.98 -10.72
C ASP A 200 -6.65 13.09 -9.36
N MET A 201 -5.48 13.70 -9.35
CA MET A 201 -4.64 13.85 -8.15
C MET A 201 -5.20 14.86 -7.14
N THR A 202 -6.25 15.61 -7.48
CA THR A 202 -6.98 16.46 -6.56
C THR A 202 -8.10 15.74 -5.82
N CYS A 203 -8.51 14.57 -6.32
CA CYS A 203 -9.65 13.78 -5.83
C CYS A 203 -9.26 12.33 -5.52
N LEU A 204 -8.19 12.09 -4.76
CA LEU A 204 -7.77 10.74 -4.40
C LEU A 204 -8.73 10.10 -3.36
N PRO A 205 -8.92 8.76 -3.39
CA PRO A 205 -9.87 8.07 -2.53
C PRO A 205 -9.66 8.37 -1.04
N GLY A 206 -10.72 8.67 -0.32
CA GLY A 206 -10.70 8.97 1.12
C GLY A 206 -10.16 10.35 1.49
N THR A 207 -9.68 11.16 0.53
CA THR A 207 -9.13 12.50 0.82
C THR A 207 -10.22 13.57 0.91
N THR A 208 -9.95 14.62 1.69
CA THR A 208 -10.77 15.83 1.74
C THR A 208 -9.93 17.00 1.27
N THR A 209 -10.35 17.70 0.22
CA THR A 209 -9.59 18.73 -0.46
C THR A 209 -10.46 19.94 -0.79
N LEU A 210 -9.87 21.00 -1.32
CA LEU A 210 -10.59 22.14 -1.91
C LEU A 210 -10.71 22.01 -3.43
N ASN A 211 -10.47 20.79 -3.95
CA ASN A 211 -10.48 20.46 -5.37
C ASN A 211 -9.58 21.39 -6.20
N ASP A 212 -8.39 21.67 -5.67
CA ASP A 212 -7.40 22.57 -6.26
C ASP A 212 -6.01 21.96 -6.17
N MET A 213 -5.07 22.60 -6.86
CA MET A 213 -3.65 22.32 -6.74
C MET A 213 -3.08 23.09 -5.55
N PRO A 214 -2.77 22.41 -4.43
CA PRO A 214 -2.21 23.09 -3.27
C PRO A 214 -0.74 23.48 -3.50
N SER A 215 -0.18 24.24 -2.56
CA SER A 215 1.25 24.53 -2.54
C SER A 215 2.08 23.23 -2.42
N THR A 216 3.34 23.29 -2.82
CA THR A 216 4.27 22.17 -2.77
C THR A 216 4.85 21.91 -1.37
N ASN A 217 4.30 22.54 -0.33
CA ASN A 217 4.74 22.34 1.04
C ASN A 217 4.48 20.91 1.52
N THR A 218 5.53 20.19 1.86
CA THR A 218 5.44 18.82 2.35
C THR A 218 5.34 18.69 3.87
N LYS A 219 5.54 19.81 4.61
CA LYS A 219 5.50 19.81 6.07
C LYS A 219 4.07 19.83 6.62
N ASN A 220 3.89 19.27 7.79
CA ASN A 220 2.65 19.28 8.56
C ASN A 220 2.94 19.71 10.00
N ASP A 221 2.07 20.54 10.59
CA ASP A 221 2.21 20.97 11.99
C ASP A 221 1.34 20.12 12.95
N LYS A 222 0.40 19.33 12.42
CA LYS A 222 -0.46 18.46 13.24
C LYS A 222 0.32 17.26 13.79
N SER A 223 0.12 16.98 15.05
CA SER A 223 0.84 15.89 15.76
C SER A 223 0.00 14.64 15.97
N PHE A 224 -1.33 14.75 15.91
CA PHE A 224 -2.19 13.60 16.18
C PHE A 224 -2.46 12.78 14.92
N VAL A 225 -1.74 11.68 14.82
CA VAL A 225 -2.01 10.59 13.88
C VAL A 225 -1.69 9.28 14.60
N GLY A 226 -2.53 8.28 14.45
CA GLY A 226 -2.29 6.97 14.99
C GLY A 226 -3.58 6.25 15.34
N GLY A 227 -3.45 5.15 16.06
CA GLY A 227 -4.60 4.35 16.43
C GLY A 227 -4.23 3.17 17.32
N THR A 228 -5.25 2.39 17.60
CA THR A 228 -5.12 1.13 18.32
C THR A 228 -5.80 0.00 17.58
N LYS A 229 -5.33 -1.22 17.80
CA LYS A 229 -5.92 -2.41 17.20
C LYS A 229 -6.28 -3.46 18.25
N LEU A 230 -7.30 -4.23 17.93
CA LEU A 230 -7.68 -5.41 18.70
C LEU A 230 -7.61 -6.63 17.78
N ASN A 231 -6.72 -7.56 18.12
CA ASN A 231 -6.38 -8.68 17.26
C ASN A 231 -5.90 -8.19 15.86
N ASN A 232 -6.09 -8.98 14.83
CA ASN A 232 -5.80 -8.58 13.45
C ASN A 232 -7.09 -8.30 12.65
N LYS A 233 -8.15 -7.84 13.32
CA LYS A 233 -9.50 -7.67 12.73
C LYS A 233 -10.13 -6.31 12.99
N TYR A 234 -9.75 -5.64 14.08
CA TYR A 234 -10.41 -4.40 14.51
C TYR A 234 -9.39 -3.31 14.78
N ALA A 235 -9.67 -2.10 14.33
CA ALA A 235 -8.87 -0.93 14.67
C ALA A 235 -9.73 0.33 14.75
N SER A 236 -9.26 1.27 15.58
CA SER A 236 -9.71 2.66 15.60
C SER A 236 -8.51 3.55 15.33
N ILE A 237 -8.59 4.36 14.29
CA ILE A 237 -7.50 5.19 13.78
C ILE A 237 -8.01 6.62 13.65
N GLY A 238 -7.17 7.60 13.92
CA GLY A 238 -7.52 9.00 13.80
C GLY A 238 -6.40 9.85 13.23
N MET A 239 -6.77 10.97 12.63
CA MET A 239 -5.86 11.97 12.09
C MET A 239 -6.44 13.38 12.27
N ASP A 240 -5.68 14.29 12.89
CA ASP A 240 -5.89 15.71 12.74
C ASP A 240 -5.34 16.14 11.38
N PHE A 241 -6.23 16.56 10.50
CA PHE A 241 -5.89 16.94 9.14
C PHE A 241 -5.81 18.46 8.98
N GLU A 242 -4.80 18.91 8.26
CA GLU A 242 -4.64 20.28 7.76
C GLU A 242 -4.02 20.20 6.36
N ASN A 243 -4.54 20.95 5.38
CA ASN A 243 -3.94 20.99 4.05
C ASN A 243 -2.63 21.79 4.03
N GLN A 244 -1.93 21.78 2.89
CA GLN A 244 -0.61 22.42 2.72
C GLN A 244 -0.64 23.92 2.95
N ASP A 245 -1.73 24.57 2.55
CA ASP A 245 -1.91 26.03 2.60
C ASP A 245 -2.56 26.50 3.91
N LYS A 246 -2.83 25.57 4.84
CA LYS A 246 -3.49 25.83 6.14
C LYS A 246 -4.88 26.46 6.02
N THR A 247 -5.51 26.28 4.88
CA THR A 247 -6.85 26.81 4.59
C THR A 247 -7.97 25.82 4.85
N LEU A 248 -7.65 24.53 4.96
CA LEU A 248 -8.62 23.46 5.21
C LEU A 248 -8.17 22.61 6.39
N THR A 249 -9.06 22.40 7.34
CA THR A 249 -8.85 21.51 8.49
C THR A 249 -10.00 20.52 8.62
N ALA A 250 -9.70 19.35 9.19
CA ALA A 250 -10.69 18.32 9.52
C ALA A 250 -10.15 17.38 10.61
N LYS A 251 -11.05 16.66 11.27
CA LYS A 251 -10.71 15.47 12.06
C LYS A 251 -11.24 14.25 11.32
N LYS A 252 -10.36 13.33 10.99
CA LYS A 252 -10.69 12.09 10.26
C LYS A 252 -10.53 10.91 11.18
N SER A 253 -11.49 9.99 11.13
CA SER A 253 -11.47 8.75 11.90
C SER A 253 -11.78 7.58 10.99
N TYR A 254 -11.12 6.46 11.24
CA TYR A 254 -11.24 5.26 10.44
C TYR A 254 -11.41 4.07 11.37
N PHE A 255 -12.40 3.23 11.10
CA PHE A 255 -12.67 2.05 11.90
C PHE A 255 -12.62 0.81 11.00
N ILE A 256 -11.72 -0.10 11.30
CA ILE A 256 -11.67 -1.42 10.69
C ILE A 256 -12.52 -2.34 11.56
N LEU A 257 -13.56 -2.94 10.99
CA LEU A 257 -14.56 -3.76 11.66
C LEU A 257 -14.65 -5.16 11.03
N ASN A 258 -13.51 -5.80 10.83
CA ASN A 258 -13.34 -7.08 10.15
C ASN A 258 -13.73 -7.02 8.65
N ASP A 259 -15.02 -7.11 8.34
CA ASP A 259 -15.56 -7.12 6.96
C ASP A 259 -15.90 -5.72 6.43
N LYS A 260 -15.77 -4.69 7.24
CA LYS A 260 -16.12 -3.31 6.90
C LYS A 260 -15.05 -2.33 7.33
N ILE A 261 -14.93 -1.24 6.57
CA ILE A 261 -14.10 -0.10 6.92
C ILE A 261 -14.97 1.14 6.88
N VAL A 262 -15.05 1.85 8.00
CA VAL A 262 -15.89 3.05 8.16
C VAL A 262 -14.99 4.27 8.20
N PHE A 263 -15.33 5.28 7.42
CA PHE A 263 -14.67 6.57 7.35
C PHE A 263 -15.60 7.63 7.92
N LEU A 264 -15.10 8.41 8.86
CA LEU A 264 -15.82 9.55 9.41
C LEU A 264 -14.96 10.81 9.31
N GLY A 265 -15.62 11.92 8.98
CA GLY A 265 -15.04 13.25 8.98
C GLY A 265 -15.87 14.20 9.81
N THR A 266 -15.21 15.00 10.67
CA THR A 266 -15.89 16.04 11.45
C THR A 266 -15.04 17.30 11.52
N GLY A 267 -15.68 18.44 11.85
CA GLY A 267 -14.99 19.72 11.96
C GLY A 267 -14.31 20.14 10.65
N ILE A 268 -14.86 19.73 9.50
CA ILE A 268 -14.36 20.13 8.19
C ILE A 268 -14.63 21.61 8.02
N LYS A 269 -13.55 22.40 7.92
CA LYS A 269 -13.62 23.87 7.83
C LYS A 269 -12.63 24.38 6.81
N SER A 270 -13.11 25.26 5.91
CA SER A 270 -12.28 26.06 5.03
C SER A 270 -12.23 27.51 5.52
N THR A 271 -11.07 28.14 5.46
CA THR A 271 -10.91 29.59 5.62
C THR A 271 -10.99 30.32 4.27
N ASP A 272 -10.93 29.58 3.16
CA ASP A 272 -11.17 30.11 1.81
C ASP A 272 -12.68 30.02 1.51
N SER A 273 -13.36 31.16 1.62
CA SER A 273 -14.80 31.24 1.40
C SER A 273 -15.22 31.08 -0.06
N SER A 274 -14.26 31.10 -0.99
CA SER A 274 -14.52 30.90 -2.43
C SER A 274 -14.56 29.42 -2.82
N LYS A 275 -14.16 28.50 -1.91
CA LYS A 275 -14.04 27.07 -2.18
C LYS A 275 -14.77 26.24 -1.15
N ASN A 276 -15.49 25.24 -1.62
CA ASN A 276 -16.14 24.25 -0.75
C ASN A 276 -15.26 23.01 -0.58
N PRO A 277 -15.10 22.50 0.65
CA PRO A 277 -14.45 21.22 0.87
C PRO A 277 -15.18 20.08 0.17
N VAL A 278 -14.42 19.20 -0.49
CA VAL A 278 -14.93 18.00 -1.16
C VAL A 278 -14.22 16.79 -0.56
N THR A 279 -14.97 15.75 -0.22
CA THR A 279 -14.42 14.45 0.17
C THR A 279 -14.63 13.46 -0.95
N SER A 280 -13.52 12.92 -1.49
CA SER A 280 -13.55 11.92 -2.54
C SER A 280 -13.79 10.54 -1.92
N VAL A 281 -14.85 9.88 -2.31
CA VAL A 281 -15.17 8.53 -1.83
C VAL A 281 -14.29 7.52 -2.56
N GLU A 282 -14.27 7.57 -3.89
CA GLU A 282 -13.48 6.66 -4.73
C GLU A 282 -12.99 7.39 -5.99
N ASN A 283 -11.85 6.93 -6.50
CA ASN A 283 -11.27 7.33 -7.77
C ASN A 283 -10.57 6.08 -8.34
N ARG A 284 -11.32 5.27 -9.06
CA ARG A 284 -10.93 3.93 -9.47
C ARG A 284 -11.14 3.72 -10.96
N LYS A 285 -10.29 2.91 -11.57
CA LYS A 285 -10.54 2.40 -12.92
C LYS A 285 -11.83 1.57 -12.91
N ALA A 286 -12.70 1.85 -13.87
CA ALA A 286 -14.01 1.19 -13.96
C ALA A 286 -13.97 -0.21 -14.61
N ASN A 287 -12.80 -0.87 -14.63
CA ASN A 287 -12.60 -2.16 -15.29
C ASN A 287 -13.48 -3.27 -14.70
N GLY A 288 -14.63 -3.51 -15.32
CA GLY A 288 -15.54 -4.59 -14.93
C GLY A 288 -16.37 -4.32 -13.66
N TYR A 289 -16.31 -3.11 -13.11
CA TYR A 289 -17.18 -2.71 -12.01
C TYR A 289 -18.51 -2.17 -12.52
N LYS A 290 -19.59 -2.51 -11.83
CA LYS A 290 -20.86 -1.86 -11.96
C LYS A 290 -20.99 -0.77 -10.91
N LEU A 291 -21.49 0.38 -11.31
CA LEU A 291 -21.74 1.51 -10.43
C LEU A 291 -23.24 1.62 -10.15
N PHE A 292 -23.58 1.70 -8.87
CA PHE A 292 -24.94 1.85 -8.41
C PHE A 292 -25.10 3.16 -7.63
N LYS A 293 -26.20 3.82 -7.84
CA LYS A 293 -26.66 4.97 -7.07
C LYS A 293 -28.07 4.70 -6.59
N ASP A 294 -28.27 4.70 -5.27
CA ASP A 294 -29.57 4.42 -4.64
C ASP A 294 -30.20 3.12 -5.20
N ASP A 295 -29.39 2.05 -5.25
CA ASP A 295 -29.70 0.71 -5.77
C ASP A 295 -30.01 0.63 -7.28
N ILE A 296 -29.82 1.71 -8.03
CA ILE A 296 -29.99 1.74 -9.48
C ILE A 296 -28.66 1.70 -10.18
N GLU A 297 -28.43 0.74 -11.08
CA GLU A 297 -27.24 0.68 -11.91
C GLU A 297 -27.17 1.91 -12.82
N ILE A 298 -26.04 2.63 -12.77
CA ILE A 298 -25.82 3.85 -13.56
C ILE A 298 -24.55 3.72 -14.39
N THR A 299 -24.44 4.54 -15.44
CA THR A 299 -23.19 4.67 -16.20
C THR A 299 -22.27 5.69 -15.54
N THR A 300 -20.97 5.61 -15.82
CA THR A 300 -19.97 6.54 -15.27
C THR A 300 -20.19 8.01 -15.67
N SER A 301 -21.05 8.28 -16.66
CA SER A 301 -21.43 9.63 -17.09
C SER A 301 -22.58 10.24 -16.26
N ASP A 302 -23.29 9.47 -15.46
CA ASP A 302 -24.50 9.90 -14.77
C ASP A 302 -24.28 10.45 -13.35
N VAL A 303 -23.03 10.74 -12.99
CA VAL A 303 -22.60 10.98 -11.60
C VAL A 303 -22.85 12.39 -11.08
N ASN A 304 -23.61 13.23 -11.74
CA ASN A 304 -24.02 14.54 -11.20
C ASN A 304 -25.33 14.44 -10.40
N ALA A 305 -25.21 14.02 -9.14
CA ALA A 305 -26.37 13.94 -8.26
C ALA A 305 -26.19 14.82 -7.03
N GLN A 306 -27.04 15.82 -6.89
CA GLN A 306 -27.05 16.71 -5.72
C GLN A 306 -27.63 16.04 -4.47
N GLU A 307 -28.42 14.99 -4.63
CA GLU A 307 -28.98 14.21 -3.53
C GLU A 307 -28.75 12.72 -3.79
N THR A 308 -27.83 12.13 -3.07
CA THR A 308 -27.51 10.70 -3.16
C THR A 308 -27.45 10.13 -1.76
N HIS A 309 -28.23 9.07 -1.50
CA HIS A 309 -28.23 8.37 -0.22
C HIS A 309 -27.18 7.28 -0.18
N SER A 310 -26.93 6.62 -1.30
CA SER A 310 -25.89 5.60 -1.41
C SER A 310 -25.24 5.56 -2.79
N VAL A 311 -23.94 5.26 -2.80
CA VAL A 311 -23.19 4.89 -4.02
C VAL A 311 -22.35 3.68 -3.68
N PHE A 312 -22.39 2.65 -4.50
CA PHE A 312 -21.49 1.51 -4.35
C PHE A 312 -21.00 0.98 -5.69
N LEU A 313 -19.85 0.32 -5.64
CA LEU A 313 -19.25 -0.38 -6.76
C LEU A 313 -19.34 -1.87 -6.49
N GLU A 314 -19.86 -2.62 -7.44
CA GLU A 314 -19.92 -4.07 -7.40
C GLU A 314 -18.93 -4.65 -8.43
N SER A 315 -18.07 -5.55 -7.99
CA SER A 315 -17.22 -6.32 -8.89
C SER A 315 -18.01 -7.52 -9.42
N ASN A 316 -17.92 -7.77 -10.71
CA ASN A 316 -18.43 -9.00 -11.32
C ASN A 316 -17.65 -10.22 -10.85
#